data_0f80c789cd6b9704408de39ba33722e9
#
_entry.id   0f80c789cd6b9704408de39ba33722e9
#
_cell.length_a   1.000
_cell.length_b   1.000
_cell.length_c   1.000
_cell.angle_alpha   90.00
_cell.angle_beta   90.00
_cell.angle_gamma   90.00
#
_symmetry.space_group_name_H-M   'P 1'
#
loop_
_entity.id
_entity.type
_entity.pdbx_description
1 polymer ?
#
loop_
_entity_poly.entity_id
_entity_poly.type
_entity_poly.pdbx_seq_one_letter_code
_entity_poly.pdbx_strand_id
1 'polypeptide(L)'
;MDRFSYLGNADVNAIEALYQTYLNNPSEVDATWQDFFKGFEFALKSYAQAPDSGSGVLPDAFEKELKVLALIQGYRNRGHLFTKTNPVRQRRAYSPDLSLKEFGLQEADLSTVFKAGSTLGLNNAKLVDIIGHLQQTYCSSIGAEYMYMRDPKLVSWMENRMESCQNTARFSTEKKLEIYTKLCEAVVFEQFLATKFVGQKRFSLEGGESFLAALHQVIIPVSYTHLTLPTI
;
A
#
# COMPACT_ATOMS: atom_id res chain seq x y z
N MET A 1 23.39 -7.38 17.88
CA MET A 1 22.18 -7.08 17.09
C MET A 1 22.48 -5.83 16.31
N ASP A 2 22.42 -5.91 15.00
CA ASP A 2 22.74 -4.79 14.13
C ASP A 2 21.72 -3.67 14.33
N ARG A 3 22.19 -2.45 14.63
CA ARG A 3 21.36 -1.28 14.96
C ARG A 3 20.41 -0.85 13.84
N PHE A 4 20.57 -1.40 12.63
CA PHE A 4 19.84 -1.02 11.41
C PHE A 4 19.09 -2.19 10.76
N SER A 5 18.90 -3.31 11.47
CA SER A 5 18.19 -4.48 10.91
C SER A 5 16.74 -4.21 10.50
N TYR A 6 16.17 -3.07 10.90
CA TYR A 6 14.82 -2.63 10.55
C TYR A 6 14.71 -1.97 9.16
N LEU A 7 15.83 -1.65 8.51
CA LEU A 7 15.83 -1.09 7.15
C LEU A 7 15.55 -2.15 6.06
N GLY A 8 15.20 -3.35 6.47
CA GLY A 8 14.84 -4.43 5.56
C GLY A 8 16.02 -4.87 4.68
N ASN A 9 15.75 -5.16 3.40
CA ASN A 9 16.75 -5.55 2.42
C ASN A 9 17.61 -4.40 1.88
N ALA A 10 17.48 -3.18 2.43
CA ALA A 10 18.35 -2.09 2.03
C ALA A 10 19.74 -2.32 2.65
N ASP A 11 20.76 -2.30 1.79
CA ASP A 11 22.15 -2.37 2.23
C ASP A 11 22.47 -1.13 3.08
N VAL A 12 22.76 -1.35 4.35
CA VAL A 12 23.10 -0.27 5.31
C VAL A 12 24.28 0.56 4.79
N ASN A 13 25.25 -0.08 4.11
CA ASN A 13 26.38 0.62 3.52
C ASN A 13 25.95 1.51 2.33
N ALA A 14 24.93 1.10 1.58
CA ALA A 14 24.38 1.92 0.50
C ALA A 14 23.66 3.17 1.02
N ILE A 15 22.93 3.05 2.14
CA ILE A 15 22.27 4.20 2.79
C ILE A 15 23.30 5.14 3.40
N GLU A 16 24.33 4.60 4.04
CA GLU A 16 25.44 5.39 4.58
C GLU A 16 26.17 6.15 3.48
N ALA A 17 26.49 5.50 2.36
CA ALA A 17 27.10 6.14 1.20
C ALA A 17 26.20 7.25 0.60
N LEU A 18 24.89 6.99 0.54
CA LEU A 18 23.92 7.97 0.06
C LEU A 18 23.83 9.18 0.99
N TYR A 19 23.91 8.96 2.31
CA TYR A 19 23.94 10.03 3.31
C TYR A 19 25.23 10.87 3.21
N GLN A 20 26.36 10.23 3.00
CA GLN A 20 27.63 10.95 2.75
C GLN A 20 27.58 11.79 1.47
N THR A 21 26.94 11.26 0.42
CA THR A 21 26.71 12.01 -0.83
C THR A 21 25.81 13.23 -0.57
N TYR A 22 24.72 13.04 0.21
CA TYR A 22 23.83 14.12 0.60
C TYR A 22 24.54 15.22 1.41
N LEU A 23 25.40 14.85 2.34
CA LEU A 23 26.17 15.84 3.14
C LEU A 23 27.14 16.66 2.26
N ASN A 24 27.74 16.04 1.23
CA ASN A 24 28.67 16.70 0.34
C ASN A 24 27.97 17.51 -0.78
N ASN A 25 26.94 16.94 -1.38
CA ASN A 25 26.17 17.59 -2.45
C ASN A 25 24.71 17.09 -2.45
N PRO A 26 23.78 17.79 -1.75
CA PRO A 26 22.38 17.39 -1.66
C PRO A 26 21.69 17.23 -3.01
N SER A 27 22.12 17.95 -4.05
CA SER A 27 21.49 17.92 -5.38
C SER A 27 21.75 16.63 -6.18
N GLU A 28 22.73 15.83 -5.77
CA GLU A 28 23.05 14.53 -6.39
C GLU A 28 22.19 13.38 -5.85
N VAL A 29 21.41 13.64 -4.80
CA VAL A 29 20.55 12.65 -4.16
C VAL A 29 19.10 12.89 -4.58
N ASP A 30 18.34 11.82 -4.81
CA ASP A 30 16.92 11.91 -5.14
C ASP A 30 16.11 12.72 -4.12
N ALA A 31 15.11 13.46 -4.60
CA ALA A 31 14.32 14.37 -3.77
C ALA A 31 13.68 13.72 -2.54
N THR A 32 13.26 12.45 -2.67
CA THR A 32 12.67 11.67 -1.57
C THR A 32 13.68 11.42 -0.46
N TRP A 33 14.91 11.07 -0.84
CA TRP A 33 16.01 10.88 0.10
C TRP A 33 16.52 12.20 0.68
N GLN A 34 16.49 13.29 -0.11
CA GLN A 34 16.82 14.61 0.43
C GLN A 34 15.86 15.01 1.56
N ASP A 35 14.55 14.78 1.39
CA ASP A 35 13.57 15.13 2.42
C ASP A 35 13.68 14.21 3.64
N PHE A 36 14.00 12.93 3.42
CA PHE A 36 14.34 12.01 4.51
C PHE A 36 15.56 12.50 5.31
N PHE A 37 16.67 12.83 4.65
CA PHE A 37 17.88 13.28 5.31
C PHE A 37 17.73 14.66 5.95
N LYS A 38 16.97 15.58 5.38
CA LYS A 38 16.61 16.86 6.03
C LYS A 38 15.86 16.62 7.34
N GLY A 39 14.88 15.71 7.33
CA GLY A 39 14.17 15.32 8.54
C GLY A 39 15.08 14.67 9.58
N PHE A 40 15.99 13.81 9.14
CA PHE A 40 16.99 13.17 9.98
C PHE A 40 17.94 14.19 10.61
N GLU A 41 18.48 15.14 9.83
CA GLU A 41 19.34 16.21 10.36
C GLU A 41 18.60 17.17 11.29
N PHE A 42 17.35 17.51 10.97
CA PHE A 42 16.52 18.32 11.86
C PHE A 42 16.32 17.63 13.21
N ALA A 43 16.05 16.33 13.19
CA ALA A 43 15.96 15.54 14.41
C ALA A 43 17.28 15.54 15.20
N LEU A 44 18.41 15.29 14.54
CA LEU A 44 19.73 15.34 15.17
C LEU A 44 20.01 16.70 15.81
N LYS A 45 19.76 17.81 15.11
CA LYS A 45 19.98 19.17 15.60
C LYS A 45 19.04 19.55 16.75
N SER A 46 17.78 19.18 16.66
CA SER A 46 16.77 19.48 17.69
C SER A 46 17.01 18.72 18.99
N TYR A 47 17.60 17.54 18.92
CA TYR A 47 17.93 16.71 20.08
C TYR A 47 19.35 16.95 20.62
N ALA A 48 20.27 17.48 19.81
CA ALA A 48 21.61 17.89 20.28
C ALA A 48 21.58 19.10 21.20
N GLN A 49 20.49 19.86 21.28
CA GLN A 49 20.31 21.01 22.17
C GLN A 49 19.63 20.65 23.51
N ALA A 50 19.28 19.37 23.75
CA ALA A 50 18.84 18.94 25.07
C ALA A 50 20.06 18.79 26.00
N PRO A 51 20.07 19.41 27.20
CA PRO A 51 21.21 19.30 28.10
C PRO A 51 21.30 17.87 28.63
N ASP A 52 22.47 17.27 28.47
CA ASP A 52 22.99 16.10 29.15
C ASP A 52 22.44 14.74 28.74
N SER A 53 23.10 14.12 27.76
CA SER A 53 23.36 12.65 27.77
C SER A 53 24.38 12.29 26.69
N GLY A 54 25.62 12.14 27.11
CA GLY A 54 26.71 11.62 26.26
C GLY A 54 26.50 10.13 25.91
N SER A 55 25.81 9.88 24.87
CA SER A 55 25.93 8.72 23.98
C SER A 55 24.94 8.96 22.81
N GLY A 56 25.37 8.70 21.57
CA GLY A 56 24.54 8.88 20.38
C GLY A 56 23.36 7.89 20.27
N VAL A 57 22.55 7.82 21.33
CA VAL A 57 21.31 7.03 21.39
C VAL A 57 20.17 7.97 20.98
N LEU A 58 19.52 7.67 19.86
CA LEU A 58 18.28 8.33 19.47
C LEU A 58 17.27 8.25 20.62
N PRO A 59 16.51 9.32 20.92
CA PRO A 59 15.42 9.23 21.89
C PRO A 59 14.47 8.10 21.55
N ASP A 60 14.03 7.35 22.54
CA ASP A 60 13.13 6.18 22.40
C ASP A 60 11.89 6.52 21.55
N ALA A 61 11.34 7.73 21.71
CA ALA A 61 10.21 8.21 20.91
C ALA A 61 10.53 8.29 19.42
N PHE A 62 11.74 8.71 19.03
CA PHE A 62 12.14 8.80 17.63
C PHE A 62 12.39 7.39 17.04
N GLU A 63 13.01 6.50 17.81
CA GLU A 63 13.19 5.11 17.38
C GLU A 63 11.83 4.43 17.12
N LYS A 64 10.83 4.71 17.97
CA LYS A 64 9.48 4.18 17.78
C LYS A 64 8.79 4.76 16.54
N GLU A 65 8.97 6.04 16.23
CA GLU A 65 8.47 6.64 14.97
C GLU A 65 9.03 5.92 13.74
N LEU A 66 10.33 5.62 13.72
CA LEU A 66 10.95 4.86 12.63
C LEU A 66 10.39 3.43 12.52
N LYS A 67 10.14 2.77 13.64
CA LYS A 67 9.50 1.45 13.66
C LYS A 67 8.09 1.48 13.09
N VAL A 68 7.32 2.54 13.38
CA VAL A 68 5.98 2.73 12.81
C VAL A 68 6.06 3.02 11.32
N LEU A 69 7.01 3.81 10.83
CA LEU A 69 7.25 3.99 9.39
C LEU A 69 7.60 2.66 8.71
N ALA A 70 8.47 1.85 9.33
CA ALA A 70 8.81 0.53 8.82
C ALA A 70 7.58 -0.41 8.78
N LEU A 71 6.69 -0.34 9.78
CA LEU A 71 5.41 -1.05 9.79
C LEU A 71 4.53 -0.63 8.61
N ILE A 72 4.37 0.68 8.37
CA ILE A 72 3.61 1.21 7.23
C ILE A 72 4.16 0.65 5.91
N GLN A 73 5.47 0.72 5.72
CA GLN A 73 6.12 0.16 4.52
C GLN A 73 5.97 -1.37 4.45
N GLY A 74 5.98 -2.05 5.58
CA GLY A 74 5.68 -3.48 5.65
C GLY A 74 4.29 -3.82 5.08
N TYR A 75 3.26 -3.06 5.45
CA TYR A 75 1.91 -3.22 4.90
C TYR A 75 1.84 -2.88 3.40
N ARG A 76 2.48 -1.81 2.94
CA ARG A 76 2.54 -1.44 1.52
C ARG A 76 3.19 -2.54 0.67
N ASN A 77 4.27 -3.13 1.16
CA ASN A 77 5.00 -4.19 0.46
C ASN A 77 4.32 -5.56 0.52
N ARG A 78 3.77 -5.95 1.66
CA ARG A 78 3.33 -7.33 1.95
C ARG A 78 1.85 -7.47 2.30
N GLY A 79 1.12 -6.36 2.47
CA GLY A 79 -0.29 -6.40 2.87
C GLY A 79 -1.15 -7.24 1.92
N HIS A 80 -0.89 -7.20 0.61
CA HIS A 80 -1.59 -8.00 -0.39
C HIS A 80 -1.50 -9.52 -0.12
N LEU A 81 -0.43 -9.99 0.52
CA LEU A 81 -0.29 -11.39 0.93
C LEU A 81 -1.30 -11.79 2.02
N PHE A 82 -1.83 -10.85 2.77
CA PHE A 82 -2.74 -11.05 3.89
C PHE A 82 -4.21 -10.72 3.56
N THR A 83 -4.53 -10.42 2.30
CA THR A 83 -5.90 -10.13 1.85
C THR A 83 -6.82 -11.34 1.97
N LYS A 84 -8.10 -11.12 2.22
CA LYS A 84 -9.14 -12.14 2.34
C LYS A 84 -9.92 -12.28 1.02
N THR A 85 -9.21 -12.63 -0.06
CA THR A 85 -9.80 -12.74 -1.40
C THR A 85 -10.49 -14.06 -1.69
N ASN A 86 -10.21 -15.11 -0.93
CA ASN A 86 -10.81 -16.44 -1.11
C ASN A 86 -11.52 -16.87 0.18
N PRO A 87 -12.86 -16.97 0.19
CA PRO A 87 -13.62 -17.33 1.40
C PRO A 87 -13.51 -18.83 1.76
N VAL A 88 -13.08 -19.69 0.83
CA VAL A 88 -13.10 -21.15 0.99
C VAL A 88 -11.76 -21.70 1.47
N ARG A 89 -10.66 -21.02 1.15
CA ARG A 89 -9.31 -21.53 1.44
C ARG A 89 -8.71 -20.87 2.66
N GLN A 90 -8.23 -21.67 3.61
CA GLN A 90 -7.36 -21.16 4.66
C GLN A 90 -6.08 -20.56 4.06
N ARG A 91 -5.71 -19.40 4.53
CA ARG A 91 -4.53 -18.70 4.08
C ARG A 91 -3.25 -19.35 4.57
N ARG A 92 -2.23 -19.33 3.74
CA ARG A 92 -0.87 -19.71 4.15
C ARG A 92 -0.35 -18.66 5.16
N ALA A 93 0.46 -19.12 6.10
CA ALA A 93 1.29 -18.22 6.90
C ALA A 93 2.42 -17.67 6.02
N TYR A 94 2.63 -16.36 6.08
CA TYR A 94 3.72 -15.68 5.37
C TYR A 94 4.75 -15.18 6.37
N SER A 95 6.02 -15.23 6.00
CA SER A 95 7.12 -14.73 6.80
C SER A 95 8.01 -13.84 5.92
N PRO A 96 8.45 -12.66 6.40
CA PRO A 96 8.07 -12.08 7.71
C PRO A 96 6.60 -11.69 7.74
N ASP A 97 6.00 -11.73 8.94
CA ASP A 97 4.60 -11.36 9.13
C ASP A 97 4.43 -9.83 9.29
N LEU A 98 3.21 -9.38 9.61
CA LEU A 98 2.90 -7.96 9.84
C LEU A 98 2.57 -7.68 11.32
N SER A 99 3.06 -8.53 12.24
CA SER A 99 2.86 -8.35 13.67
C SER A 99 3.71 -7.22 14.23
N LEU A 100 3.27 -6.62 15.34
CA LEU A 100 4.03 -5.59 16.05
C LEU A 100 5.43 -6.04 16.39
N LYS A 101 5.56 -7.31 16.80
CA LYS A 101 6.84 -7.91 17.21
C LYS A 101 7.87 -7.89 16.09
N GLU A 102 7.44 -8.12 14.84
CA GLU A 102 8.32 -8.11 13.66
C GLU A 102 8.98 -6.73 13.45
N PHE A 103 8.27 -5.67 13.83
CA PHE A 103 8.76 -4.29 13.74
C PHE A 103 9.32 -3.75 15.07
N GLY A 104 9.49 -4.59 16.09
CA GLY A 104 10.02 -4.18 17.38
C GLY A 104 9.10 -3.25 18.17
N LEU A 105 7.79 -3.31 17.91
CA LEU A 105 6.73 -2.62 18.64
C LEU A 105 6.04 -3.56 19.62
N GLN A 106 5.38 -2.99 20.64
CA GLN A 106 4.71 -3.73 21.70
C GLN A 106 3.22 -3.37 21.77
N GLU A 107 2.43 -4.22 22.40
CA GLU A 107 1.00 -3.96 22.66
C GLU A 107 0.77 -2.65 23.43
N ALA A 108 1.69 -2.29 24.34
CA ALA A 108 1.64 -1.03 25.07
C ALA A 108 1.71 0.21 24.15
N ASP A 109 2.31 0.08 22.96
CA ASP A 109 2.45 1.18 22.01
C ASP A 109 1.15 1.47 21.25
N LEU A 110 0.16 0.56 21.26
CA LEU A 110 -1.11 0.70 20.53
C LEU A 110 -1.87 1.99 20.86
N SER A 111 -1.80 2.44 22.10
CA SER A 111 -2.44 3.67 22.56
C SER A 111 -1.61 4.93 22.31
N THR A 112 -0.34 4.78 21.95
CA THR A 112 0.58 5.89 21.72
C THR A 112 0.27 6.56 20.38
N VAL A 113 0.35 7.90 20.36
CA VAL A 113 0.13 8.72 19.17
C VAL A 113 1.44 8.90 18.42
N PHE A 114 1.42 8.64 17.11
CA PHE A 114 2.59 8.75 16.23
C PHE A 114 2.36 9.74 15.10
N LYS A 115 3.40 10.52 14.80
CA LYS A 115 3.41 11.45 13.67
C LYS A 115 3.50 10.72 12.32
N ALA A 116 4.05 9.52 12.31
CA ALA A 116 4.14 8.66 11.14
C ALA A 116 2.77 8.43 10.46
N GLY A 117 1.67 8.50 11.20
CA GLY A 117 0.31 8.45 10.65
C GLY A 117 0.02 9.52 9.60
N SER A 118 0.74 10.64 9.61
CA SER A 118 0.58 11.71 8.61
C SER A 118 0.89 11.25 7.19
N THR A 119 1.74 10.25 7.01
CA THR A 119 2.03 9.63 5.69
C THR A 119 0.83 8.92 5.08
N LEU A 120 -0.16 8.58 5.90
CA LEU A 120 -1.44 7.97 5.52
C LEU A 120 -2.59 8.98 5.48
N GLY A 121 -2.29 10.27 5.65
CA GLY A 121 -3.29 11.32 5.80
C GLY A 121 -3.98 11.34 7.18
N LEU A 122 -3.46 10.58 8.16
CA LEU A 122 -3.94 10.55 9.54
C LEU A 122 -3.10 11.48 10.39
N ASN A 123 -3.64 12.64 10.76
CA ASN A 123 -2.93 13.59 11.62
C ASN A 123 -2.84 13.08 13.06
N ASN A 124 -1.63 12.86 13.59
CA ASN A 124 -1.40 12.45 14.98
C ASN A 124 -2.31 11.29 15.44
N ALA A 125 -2.21 10.16 14.75
CA ALA A 125 -3.05 8.99 15.00
C ALA A 125 -2.41 8.03 16.00
N LYS A 126 -3.24 7.34 16.78
CA LYS A 126 -2.76 6.23 17.61
C LYS A 126 -2.31 5.07 16.73
N LEU A 127 -1.36 4.27 17.23
CA LEU A 127 -0.87 3.12 16.50
C LEU A 127 -1.99 2.14 16.11
N VAL A 128 -2.97 1.94 16.98
CA VAL A 128 -4.13 1.08 16.69
C VAL A 128 -4.93 1.59 15.49
N ASP A 129 -5.09 2.91 15.36
CA ASP A 129 -5.82 3.53 14.23
C ASP A 129 -5.02 3.42 12.93
N ILE A 130 -3.70 3.62 13.01
CA ILE A 130 -2.76 3.41 11.88
C ILE A 130 -2.86 1.97 11.38
N ILE A 131 -2.76 0.98 12.27
CA ILE A 131 -2.87 -0.44 11.93
C ILE A 131 -4.24 -0.76 11.34
N GLY A 132 -5.32 -0.28 11.94
CA GLY A 132 -6.68 -0.46 11.42
C GLY A 132 -6.83 0.08 10.01
N HIS A 133 -6.30 1.28 9.75
CA HIS A 133 -6.28 1.90 8.42
C HIS A 133 -5.51 1.04 7.40
N LEU A 134 -4.32 0.58 7.76
CA LEU A 134 -3.47 -0.26 6.91
C LEU A 134 -4.10 -1.63 6.63
N GLN A 135 -4.67 -2.27 7.65
CA GLN A 135 -5.36 -3.56 7.49
C GLN A 135 -6.57 -3.44 6.58
N GLN A 136 -7.38 -2.38 6.74
CA GLN A 136 -8.51 -2.14 5.87
C GLN A 136 -8.06 -1.88 4.43
N THR A 137 -7.01 -1.10 4.23
CA THR A 137 -6.51 -0.74 2.90
C THR A 137 -5.85 -1.92 2.18
N TYR A 138 -4.96 -2.65 2.86
CA TYR A 138 -4.06 -3.60 2.22
C TYR A 138 -4.35 -5.09 2.50
N CYS A 139 -5.14 -5.40 3.54
CA CYS A 139 -5.37 -6.78 3.98
C CYS A 139 -6.86 -7.20 3.90
N SER A 140 -7.74 -6.37 3.35
CA SER A 140 -9.16 -6.65 3.23
C SER A 140 -9.47 -7.52 1.99
N SER A 141 -10.38 -7.11 1.15
CA SER A 141 -10.86 -7.87 -0.02
C SER A 141 -10.10 -7.59 -1.32
N ILE A 142 -9.26 -6.56 -1.35
CA ILE A 142 -8.47 -6.16 -2.53
C ILE A 142 -7.00 -6.31 -2.19
N GLY A 143 -6.28 -7.13 -2.96
CA GLY A 143 -4.82 -7.23 -2.92
C GLY A 143 -4.22 -6.46 -4.08
N ALA A 144 -3.37 -5.49 -3.79
CA ALA A 144 -2.64 -4.72 -4.79
C ALA A 144 -1.14 -4.94 -4.62
N GLU A 145 -0.49 -5.38 -5.70
CA GLU A 145 0.95 -5.55 -5.78
C GLU A 145 1.47 -4.49 -6.75
N TYR A 146 2.12 -3.46 -6.24
CA TYR A 146 2.52 -2.28 -7.03
C TYR A 146 3.94 -1.78 -6.70
N MET A 147 4.53 -2.22 -5.60
CA MET A 147 5.83 -1.74 -5.13
C MET A 147 7.00 -2.10 -6.05
N TYR A 148 6.78 -2.97 -7.07
CA TYR A 148 7.75 -3.29 -8.10
C TYR A 148 7.87 -2.20 -9.19
N MET A 149 6.96 -1.24 -9.24
CA MET A 149 6.99 -0.15 -10.21
C MET A 149 8.22 0.74 -9.97
N ARG A 150 8.92 1.08 -11.07
CA ARG A 150 10.15 1.88 -11.01
C ARG A 150 9.92 3.39 -10.93
N ASP A 151 8.73 3.86 -11.31
CA ASP A 151 8.39 5.28 -11.26
C ASP A 151 7.83 5.65 -9.89
N PRO A 152 8.54 6.46 -9.08
CA PRO A 152 8.08 6.85 -7.75
C PRO A 152 6.77 7.63 -7.77
N LYS A 153 6.49 8.38 -8.86
CA LYS A 153 5.24 9.15 -9.00
C LYS A 153 4.04 8.21 -9.13
N LEU A 154 4.19 7.11 -9.87
CA LEU A 154 3.13 6.10 -9.98
C LEU A 154 2.92 5.37 -8.66
N VAL A 155 4.00 5.02 -7.95
CA VAL A 155 3.92 4.40 -6.63
C VAL A 155 3.17 5.32 -5.67
N SER A 156 3.59 6.57 -5.54
CA SER A 156 2.92 7.56 -4.67
C SER A 156 1.46 7.81 -5.07
N TRP A 157 1.16 7.81 -6.36
CA TRP A 157 -0.21 7.94 -6.83
C TRP A 157 -1.07 6.75 -6.39
N MET A 158 -0.55 5.52 -6.52
CA MET A 158 -1.24 4.31 -6.07
C MET A 158 -1.47 4.32 -4.56
N GLU A 159 -0.45 4.66 -3.77
CA GLU A 159 -0.55 4.79 -2.31
C GLU A 159 -1.64 5.77 -1.93
N ASN A 160 -1.56 7.01 -2.42
CA ASN A 160 -2.55 8.04 -2.14
C ASN A 160 -3.97 7.62 -2.54
N ARG A 161 -4.11 6.96 -3.70
CA ARG A 161 -5.41 6.51 -4.20
C ARG A 161 -6.02 5.43 -3.33
N MET A 162 -5.23 4.45 -2.90
CA MET A 162 -5.70 3.35 -2.06
C MET A 162 -5.94 3.80 -0.61
N GLU A 163 -5.00 4.54 -0.05
CA GLU A 163 -5.03 4.96 1.35
C GLU A 163 -6.14 5.98 1.63
N SER A 164 -6.38 6.95 0.72
CA SER A 164 -7.44 7.95 0.90
C SER A 164 -8.85 7.34 0.99
N CYS A 165 -9.11 6.21 0.34
CA CYS A 165 -10.41 5.53 0.36
C CYS A 165 -10.39 4.19 1.08
N GLN A 166 -9.25 3.79 1.66
CA GLN A 166 -9.04 2.49 2.33
C GLN A 166 -9.44 1.30 1.43
N ASN A 167 -9.18 1.40 0.13
CA ASN A 167 -9.64 0.44 -0.88
C ASN A 167 -11.13 0.07 -0.78
N THR A 168 -11.94 0.96 -0.21
CA THR A 168 -13.38 0.78 -0.06
C THR A 168 -14.09 1.70 -1.05
N ALA A 169 -14.57 1.13 -2.13
CA ALA A 169 -15.30 1.90 -3.14
C ALA A 169 -16.67 2.34 -2.62
N ARG A 170 -16.92 3.64 -2.66
CA ARG A 170 -18.23 4.24 -2.36
C ARG A 170 -18.93 4.55 -3.67
N PHE A 171 -19.54 3.53 -4.28
CA PHE A 171 -20.29 3.70 -5.53
C PHE A 171 -21.67 4.31 -5.27
N SER A 172 -22.12 5.18 -6.17
CA SER A 172 -23.51 5.64 -6.22
C SER A 172 -24.46 4.47 -6.53
N THR A 173 -25.74 4.67 -6.31
CA THR A 173 -26.76 3.65 -6.62
C THR A 173 -26.77 3.29 -8.10
N GLU A 174 -26.66 4.29 -8.97
CA GLU A 174 -26.60 4.13 -10.43
C GLU A 174 -25.39 3.27 -10.82
N LYS A 175 -24.22 3.55 -10.24
CA LYS A 175 -23.01 2.77 -10.50
C LYS A 175 -23.11 1.34 -10.00
N LYS A 176 -23.73 1.10 -8.87
CA LYS A 176 -24.00 -0.26 -8.38
C LYS A 176 -24.95 -1.02 -9.30
N LEU A 177 -25.97 -0.34 -9.81
CA LEU A 177 -26.91 -0.94 -10.77
C LEU A 177 -26.23 -1.27 -12.10
N GLU A 178 -25.37 -0.40 -12.61
CA GLU A 178 -24.56 -0.68 -13.80
C GLU A 178 -23.70 -1.92 -13.63
N ILE A 179 -22.96 -2.00 -12.51
CA ILE A 179 -22.11 -3.17 -12.18
C ILE A 179 -22.97 -4.44 -12.10
N TYR A 180 -24.11 -4.36 -11.40
CA TYR A 180 -25.04 -5.49 -11.27
C TYR A 180 -25.55 -5.95 -12.63
N THR A 181 -25.94 -5.02 -13.50
CA THR A 181 -26.38 -5.33 -14.86
C THR A 181 -25.30 -6.09 -15.63
N LYS A 182 -24.03 -5.66 -15.55
CA LYS A 182 -22.93 -6.33 -16.23
C LYS A 182 -22.64 -7.73 -15.67
N LEU A 183 -22.82 -7.92 -14.39
CA LEU A 183 -22.74 -9.27 -13.77
C LEU A 183 -23.89 -10.16 -14.27
N CYS A 184 -25.12 -9.65 -14.32
CA CYS A 184 -26.26 -10.38 -14.86
C CYS A 184 -26.07 -10.73 -16.33
N GLU A 185 -25.62 -9.79 -17.17
CA GLU A 185 -25.33 -10.04 -18.58
C GLU A 185 -24.34 -11.20 -18.78
N ALA A 186 -23.25 -11.23 -17.98
CA ALA A 186 -22.25 -12.28 -18.04
C ALA A 186 -22.85 -13.66 -17.71
N VAL A 187 -23.61 -13.75 -16.61
CA VAL A 187 -24.24 -15.00 -16.14
C VAL A 187 -25.29 -15.48 -17.14
N VAL A 188 -26.18 -14.60 -17.60
CA VAL A 188 -27.26 -14.94 -18.55
C VAL A 188 -26.69 -15.38 -19.90
N PHE A 189 -25.61 -14.72 -20.36
CA PHE A 189 -24.94 -15.13 -21.60
C PHE A 189 -24.34 -16.54 -21.49
N GLU A 190 -23.70 -16.85 -20.37
CA GLU A 190 -23.17 -18.19 -20.09
C GLU A 190 -24.30 -19.25 -20.11
N GLN A 191 -25.42 -18.98 -19.43
CA GLN A 191 -26.59 -19.85 -19.41
C GLN A 191 -27.21 -20.04 -20.80
N PHE A 192 -27.31 -18.96 -21.57
CA PHE A 192 -27.78 -19.03 -22.95
C PHE A 192 -26.91 -19.96 -23.81
N LEU A 193 -25.58 -19.79 -23.75
CA LEU A 193 -24.66 -20.66 -24.48
C LEU A 193 -24.78 -22.12 -24.03
N ALA A 194 -24.93 -22.37 -22.74
CA ALA A 194 -25.11 -23.70 -22.19
C ALA A 194 -26.37 -24.40 -22.74
N THR A 195 -27.43 -23.64 -22.91
CA THR A 195 -28.74 -24.13 -23.36
C THR A 195 -28.81 -24.30 -24.87
N LYS A 196 -28.27 -23.35 -25.65
CA LYS A 196 -28.40 -23.37 -27.12
C LYS A 196 -27.32 -24.16 -27.83
N PHE A 197 -26.15 -24.28 -27.26
CA PHE A 197 -24.98 -24.95 -27.85
C PHE A 197 -24.54 -26.17 -27.01
N VAL A 198 -25.50 -27.03 -26.71
CA VAL A 198 -25.27 -28.26 -25.94
C VAL A 198 -24.23 -29.13 -26.65
N GLY A 199 -23.24 -29.60 -25.90
CA GLY A 199 -22.19 -30.52 -26.41
C GLY A 199 -21.05 -29.82 -27.17
N GLN A 200 -21.12 -28.51 -27.43
CA GLN A 200 -19.98 -27.78 -27.98
C GLN A 200 -18.96 -27.49 -26.90
N LYS A 201 -17.67 -27.62 -27.26
CA LYS A 201 -16.58 -27.28 -26.36
C LYS A 201 -16.58 -25.75 -26.14
N ARG A 202 -16.67 -25.35 -24.90
CA ARG A 202 -16.59 -23.96 -24.48
C ARG A 202 -15.80 -23.85 -23.18
N PHE A 203 -15.29 -22.66 -22.93
CA PHE A 203 -14.68 -22.31 -21.67
C PHE A 203 -15.69 -21.51 -20.85
N SER A 204 -15.92 -21.93 -19.61
CA SER A 204 -16.84 -21.24 -18.71
C SER A 204 -16.25 -19.96 -18.19
N LEU A 205 -17.12 -18.95 -17.98
CA LEU A 205 -16.78 -17.70 -17.30
C LEU A 205 -17.06 -17.76 -15.79
N GLU A 206 -17.50 -18.89 -15.28
CA GLU A 206 -17.79 -19.06 -13.85
C GLU A 206 -16.57 -18.76 -12.99
N GLY A 207 -16.74 -17.83 -12.05
CA GLY A 207 -15.65 -17.25 -11.24
C GLY A 207 -14.95 -16.04 -11.87
N GLY A 208 -15.26 -15.70 -13.12
CA GLY A 208 -14.72 -14.56 -13.85
C GLY A 208 -15.70 -13.38 -14.07
N GLU A 209 -16.92 -13.47 -13.56
CA GLU A 209 -17.99 -12.49 -13.79
C GLU A 209 -17.60 -11.10 -13.31
N SER A 210 -16.95 -11.01 -12.15
CA SER A 210 -16.46 -9.74 -11.61
C SER A 210 -15.40 -9.09 -12.50
N PHE A 211 -14.58 -9.91 -13.20
CA PHE A 211 -13.59 -9.42 -14.16
C PHE A 211 -14.25 -8.79 -15.36
N LEU A 212 -15.35 -9.34 -15.87
CA LEU A 212 -16.09 -8.75 -16.99
C LEU A 212 -16.68 -7.38 -16.64
N ALA A 213 -17.24 -7.24 -15.44
CA ALA A 213 -17.73 -5.96 -14.96
C ALA A 213 -16.58 -4.93 -14.80
N ALA A 214 -15.42 -5.36 -14.29
CA ALA A 214 -14.24 -4.51 -14.16
C ALA A 214 -13.68 -4.10 -15.54
N LEU A 215 -13.59 -5.05 -16.49
CA LEU A 215 -13.11 -4.80 -17.84
C LEU A 215 -13.98 -3.79 -18.57
N HIS A 216 -15.31 -3.88 -18.42
CA HIS A 216 -16.25 -2.89 -18.94
C HIS A 216 -15.94 -1.48 -18.45
N GLN A 217 -15.58 -1.33 -17.15
CA GLN A 217 -15.21 -0.04 -16.57
C GLN A 217 -13.88 0.51 -17.11
N VAL A 218 -12.99 -0.32 -17.58
CA VAL A 218 -11.73 0.11 -18.22
C VAL A 218 -11.95 0.48 -19.68
N ILE A 219 -12.70 -0.34 -20.43
CA ILE A 219 -12.91 -0.15 -21.88
C ILE A 219 -13.65 1.17 -22.17
N ILE A 220 -14.69 1.49 -21.42
CA ILE A 220 -15.48 2.69 -21.67
C ILE A 220 -14.65 3.97 -21.59
N PRO A 221 -13.96 4.29 -20.48
CA PRO A 221 -13.14 5.49 -20.41
C PRO A 221 -12.03 5.52 -21.47
N VAL A 222 -11.38 4.38 -21.74
CA VAL A 222 -10.32 4.29 -22.75
C VAL A 222 -10.87 4.58 -24.14
N SER A 223 -12.05 4.07 -24.48
CA SER A 223 -12.68 4.34 -25.78
C SER A 223 -12.97 5.83 -25.99
N TYR A 224 -13.36 6.55 -24.94
CA TYR A 224 -13.60 7.99 -25.01
C TYR A 224 -12.33 8.83 -25.05
N THR A 225 -11.23 8.34 -24.49
CA THR A 225 -9.99 9.12 -24.36
C THR A 225 -8.95 8.81 -25.43
N HIS A 226 -8.96 7.60 -26.00
CA HIS A 226 -7.91 7.12 -26.90
C HIS A 226 -8.41 6.63 -28.26
N LEU A 227 -9.69 6.29 -28.39
CA LEU A 227 -10.28 5.90 -29.67
C LEU A 227 -11.05 7.08 -30.24
N THR A 228 -10.39 7.95 -31.00
CA THR A 228 -11.07 8.87 -31.92
C THR A 228 -11.61 8.05 -33.08
N LEU A 229 -12.91 7.79 -33.08
CA LEU A 229 -13.55 7.30 -34.29
C LEU A 229 -13.30 8.33 -35.42
N PRO A 230 -12.85 7.90 -36.61
CA PRO A 230 -12.75 8.82 -37.72
C PRO A 230 -14.16 9.38 -37.96
N THR A 231 -14.30 10.68 -37.82
CA THR A 231 -15.52 11.41 -38.22
C THR A 231 -15.60 11.31 -39.74
N ILE A 232 -16.52 10.50 -40.21
CA ILE A 232 -16.91 10.47 -41.64
C ILE A 232 -17.72 11.70 -41.94
#